data_cf57358867f8d259d3b7dc17643b80c1
#
_entry.id   cf57358867f8d259d3b7dc17643b80c1
#
_cell.length_a   1.000
_cell.length_b   1.000
_cell.length_c   1.000
_cell.angle_alpha   90.00
_cell.angle_beta   90.00
_cell.angle_gamma   90.00
#
_symmetry.space_group_name_H-M   'P 1'
#
loop_
_entity.id
_entity.type
_entity.pdbx_description
1 polymer ?
#
loop_
_entity_poly.entity_id
_entity_poly.type
_entity_poly.pdbx_seq_one_letter_code
_entity_poly.pdbx_strand_id
1 'polypeptide(L)'
;MTTREKLLAVALQALEKEGEAQFSTRAVCALAGVSAPTLYHHFGSADGLLSAAMTEAFRQFLERKKAAVISPDPETALRQGWDDYVGFAADRPRLYAAMIARVMLGVRIPAAEEARQLLNHQIAAIAAEGRLGMSSSDAAADLAWAIAHAAALLHVTAVDRKPEPEVIAALRDYALQTICKPRQKKLLT
;
A
#
# COMPACT_ATOMS: atom_id res chain seq x y z
N MET A 1 -1.00 -3.34 26.59
CA MET A 1 -1.78 -2.62 25.55
C MET A 1 -2.44 -1.41 26.20
N THR A 2 -2.10 -0.22 25.77
CA THR A 2 -2.66 1.05 26.26
C THR A 2 -4.09 1.26 25.75
N THR A 3 -4.85 2.18 26.37
CA THR A 3 -6.20 2.56 25.89
C THR A 3 -6.15 3.08 24.45
N ARG A 4 -5.13 3.86 24.09
CA ARG A 4 -4.92 4.37 22.75
C ARG A 4 -4.70 3.25 21.72
N GLU A 5 -3.85 2.28 22.04
CA GLU A 5 -3.59 1.11 21.19
C GLU A 5 -4.85 0.24 21.00
N LYS A 6 -5.63 0.06 22.07
CA LYS A 6 -6.89 -0.68 22.01
C LYS A 6 -7.90 -0.02 21.09
N LEU A 7 -8.11 1.30 21.23
CA LEU A 7 -8.98 2.07 20.36
C LEU A 7 -8.54 2.00 18.90
N LEU A 8 -7.23 2.10 18.64
CA LEU A 8 -6.65 2.04 17.32
C LEU A 8 -6.85 0.66 16.67
N ALA A 9 -6.62 -0.42 17.40
CA ALA A 9 -6.84 -1.78 16.92
C ALA A 9 -8.31 -2.04 16.57
N VAL A 10 -9.24 -1.60 17.42
CA VAL A 10 -10.69 -1.74 17.16
C VAL A 10 -11.11 -0.89 15.96
N ALA A 11 -10.61 0.34 15.84
CA ALA A 11 -10.90 1.20 14.70
C ALA A 11 -10.40 0.59 13.38
N LEU A 12 -9.21 0.00 13.38
CA LEU A 12 -8.65 -0.68 12.22
C LEU A 12 -9.50 -1.89 11.80
N GLN A 13 -9.92 -2.72 12.75
CA GLN A 13 -10.81 -3.85 12.49
C GLN A 13 -12.16 -3.41 11.91
N ALA A 14 -12.74 -2.31 12.43
CA ALA A 14 -13.99 -1.75 11.91
C ALA A 14 -13.84 -1.29 10.45
N LEU A 15 -12.74 -0.60 10.12
CA LEU A 15 -12.44 -0.19 8.76
C LEU A 15 -12.25 -1.37 7.80
N GLU A 16 -11.55 -2.41 8.24
CA GLU A 16 -11.33 -3.62 7.43
C GLU A 16 -12.65 -4.36 7.14
N LYS A 17 -13.52 -4.45 8.15
CA LYS A 17 -14.76 -5.21 8.05
C LYS A 17 -15.88 -4.44 7.36
N GLU A 18 -16.04 -3.16 7.66
CA GLU A 18 -17.21 -2.37 7.30
C GLU A 18 -16.90 -1.25 6.31
N GLY A 19 -15.64 -0.82 6.22
CA GLY A 19 -15.20 0.32 5.42
C GLY A 19 -15.47 1.67 6.09
N GLU A 20 -15.03 2.75 5.45
CA GLU A 20 -15.14 4.11 6.00
C GLU A 20 -16.60 4.58 6.08
N ALA A 21 -17.44 4.24 5.11
CA ALA A 21 -18.84 4.67 5.07
C ALA A 21 -19.69 4.18 6.26
N GLN A 22 -19.33 3.06 6.87
CA GLN A 22 -20.00 2.48 8.04
C GLN A 22 -19.22 2.72 9.34
N PHE A 23 -18.12 3.45 9.29
CA PHE A 23 -17.26 3.69 10.45
C PHE A 23 -17.98 4.54 11.50
N SER A 24 -18.07 4.01 12.72
CA SER A 24 -18.76 4.66 13.84
C SER A 24 -17.88 4.72 15.08
N THR A 25 -17.54 5.93 15.54
CA THR A 25 -16.82 6.13 16.80
C THR A 25 -17.57 5.58 18.00
N ARG A 26 -18.92 5.59 17.98
CA ARG A 26 -19.76 5.01 19.02
C ARG A 26 -19.56 3.49 19.09
N ALA A 27 -19.54 2.81 17.94
CA ALA A 27 -19.28 1.37 17.88
C ALA A 27 -17.85 1.05 18.35
N VAL A 28 -16.85 1.84 17.91
CA VAL A 28 -15.46 1.68 18.36
C VAL A 28 -15.34 1.85 19.88
N CYS A 29 -15.98 2.86 20.48
CA CYS A 29 -15.98 3.06 21.94
C CYS A 29 -16.61 1.87 22.67
N ALA A 30 -17.75 1.37 22.19
CA ALA A 30 -18.45 0.24 22.78
C ALA A 30 -17.58 -1.04 22.76
N LEU A 31 -16.99 -1.36 21.60
CA LEU A 31 -16.11 -2.53 21.44
C LEU A 31 -14.81 -2.40 22.25
N ALA A 32 -14.26 -1.19 22.35
CA ALA A 32 -13.07 -0.92 23.15
C ALA A 32 -13.37 -0.83 24.66
N GLY A 33 -14.63 -0.75 25.08
CA GLY A 33 -15.02 -0.58 26.48
C GLY A 33 -14.56 0.75 27.08
N VAL A 34 -14.63 1.84 26.29
CA VAL A 34 -14.21 3.19 26.70
C VAL A 34 -15.31 4.22 26.42
N SER A 35 -15.24 5.36 27.10
CA SER A 35 -16.17 6.46 26.87
C SER A 35 -15.77 7.31 25.63
N ALA A 36 -16.74 8.01 25.04
CA ALA A 36 -16.46 8.95 23.93
C ALA A 36 -15.47 10.07 24.33
N PRO A 37 -15.57 10.71 25.53
CA PRO A 37 -14.55 11.66 25.98
C PRO A 37 -13.14 11.09 25.99
N THR A 38 -12.96 9.82 26.37
CA THR A 38 -11.66 9.14 26.35
C THR A 38 -11.12 9.03 24.92
N LEU A 39 -11.96 8.65 23.96
CA LEU A 39 -11.57 8.61 22.53
C LEU A 39 -11.12 9.99 22.05
N TYR A 40 -11.91 11.04 22.30
CA TYR A 40 -11.58 12.39 21.88
C TYR A 40 -10.34 12.96 22.58
N HIS A 41 -10.09 12.58 23.82
CA HIS A 41 -8.83 12.91 24.50
C HIS A 41 -7.60 12.36 23.76
N HIS A 42 -7.68 11.13 23.22
CA HIS A 42 -6.55 10.50 22.54
C HIS A 42 -6.38 10.91 21.07
N PHE A 43 -7.46 11.22 20.37
CA PHE A 43 -7.46 11.41 18.90
C PHE A 43 -8.00 12.76 18.46
N GLY A 44 -8.52 13.58 19.36
CA GLY A 44 -9.07 14.92 19.08
C GLY A 44 -10.44 14.88 18.40
N SER A 45 -10.62 14.02 17.39
CA SER A 45 -11.86 13.92 16.60
C SER A 45 -12.08 12.52 16.06
N ALA A 46 -13.25 12.26 15.48
CA ALA A 46 -13.53 11.05 14.72
C ALA A 46 -12.57 10.89 13.53
N ASP A 47 -12.30 12.00 12.84
CA ASP A 47 -11.36 12.06 11.72
C ASP A 47 -9.92 11.81 12.18
N GLY A 48 -9.52 12.29 13.35
CA GLY A 48 -8.23 12.00 13.96
C GLY A 48 -8.04 10.53 14.28
N LEU A 49 -9.07 9.84 14.79
CA LEU A 49 -9.03 8.38 14.97
C LEU A 49 -8.91 7.64 13.65
N LEU A 50 -9.70 8.04 12.65
CA LEU A 50 -9.70 7.45 11.32
C LEU A 50 -8.32 7.60 10.64
N SER A 51 -7.75 8.80 10.67
CA SER A 51 -6.41 9.09 10.16
C SER A 51 -5.32 8.28 10.87
N ALA A 52 -5.43 8.13 12.19
CA ALA A 52 -4.50 7.32 12.96
C ALA A 52 -4.60 5.83 12.62
N ALA A 53 -5.82 5.30 12.41
CA ALA A 53 -6.04 3.91 12.00
C ALA A 53 -5.45 3.63 10.61
N MET A 54 -5.62 4.54 9.67
CA MET A 54 -5.03 4.43 8.33
C MET A 54 -3.50 4.50 8.35
N THR A 55 -2.95 5.42 9.15
CA THR A 55 -1.49 5.51 9.36
C THR A 55 -0.93 4.20 9.92
N GLU A 56 -1.63 3.60 10.88
CA GLU A 56 -1.24 2.32 11.45
C GLU A 56 -1.32 1.17 10.43
N ALA A 57 -2.34 1.16 9.58
CA ALA A 57 -2.47 0.18 8.49
C ALA A 57 -1.28 0.26 7.51
N PHE A 58 -0.92 1.47 7.08
CA PHE A 58 0.25 1.68 6.25
C PHE A 58 1.55 1.26 6.94
N ARG A 59 1.70 1.60 8.22
CA ARG A 59 2.85 1.19 9.01
C ARG A 59 2.99 -0.34 9.05
N GLN A 60 1.90 -1.07 9.30
CA GLN A 60 1.90 -2.53 9.29
C GLN A 60 2.26 -3.10 7.92
N PHE A 61 1.79 -2.50 6.85
CA PHE A 61 2.18 -2.87 5.49
C PHE A 61 3.67 -2.68 5.27
N LEU A 62 4.22 -1.51 5.63
CA LEU A 62 5.65 -1.22 5.49
C LEU A 62 6.54 -2.13 6.33
N GLU A 63 6.17 -2.40 7.58
CA GLU A 63 6.94 -3.30 8.46
C GLU A 63 7.02 -4.71 7.87
N ARG A 64 5.92 -5.23 7.33
CA ARG A 64 5.94 -6.52 6.61
C ARG A 64 6.84 -6.48 5.39
N LYS A 65 6.78 -5.41 4.62
CA LYS A 65 7.62 -5.21 3.43
C LYS A 65 9.11 -5.14 3.79
N LYS A 66 9.48 -4.44 4.87
CA LYS A 66 10.86 -4.36 5.37
C LYS A 66 11.39 -5.68 5.93
N ALA A 67 10.51 -6.47 6.55
CA ALA A 67 10.86 -7.78 7.11
C ALA A 67 10.99 -8.87 6.02
N ALA A 68 10.46 -8.65 4.83
CA ALA A 68 10.57 -9.60 3.73
C ALA A 68 12.02 -9.65 3.21
N VAL A 69 12.47 -10.85 2.84
CA VAL A 69 13.77 -11.04 2.18
C VAL A 69 13.68 -10.43 0.77
N ILE A 70 14.37 -9.30 0.57
CA ILE A 70 14.41 -8.62 -0.72
C ILE A 70 15.45 -9.32 -1.60
N SER A 71 15.08 -9.67 -2.83
CA SER A 71 16.00 -10.23 -3.81
C SER A 71 17.18 -9.27 -4.08
N PRO A 72 18.41 -9.77 -4.21
CA PRO A 72 19.54 -8.94 -4.63
C PRO A 72 19.43 -8.48 -6.10
N ASP A 73 18.60 -9.13 -6.91
CA ASP A 73 18.31 -8.68 -8.27
C ASP A 73 17.21 -7.58 -8.24
N PRO A 74 17.53 -6.35 -8.72
CA PRO A 74 16.62 -5.20 -8.57
C PRO A 74 15.29 -5.37 -9.32
N GLU A 75 15.26 -6.08 -10.45
CA GLU A 75 14.02 -6.37 -11.19
C GLU A 75 13.12 -7.33 -10.40
N THR A 76 13.70 -8.37 -9.82
CA THR A 76 12.97 -9.29 -8.94
C THR A 76 12.47 -8.57 -7.69
N ALA A 77 13.28 -7.68 -7.10
CA ALA A 77 12.88 -6.85 -5.96
C ALA A 77 11.71 -5.93 -6.30
N LEU A 78 11.72 -5.31 -7.49
CA LEU A 78 10.61 -4.48 -7.98
C LEU A 78 9.34 -5.32 -8.17
N ARG A 79 9.45 -6.53 -8.75
CA ARG A 79 8.35 -7.49 -8.88
C ARG A 79 7.76 -7.85 -7.53
N GLN A 80 8.58 -8.23 -6.56
CA GLN A 80 8.13 -8.54 -5.19
C GLN A 80 7.41 -7.36 -4.56
N GLY A 81 7.99 -6.15 -4.68
CA GLY A 81 7.39 -4.93 -4.16
C GLY A 81 6.02 -4.61 -4.76
N TRP A 82 5.83 -4.92 -6.05
CA TRP A 82 4.57 -4.77 -6.75
C TRP A 82 3.54 -5.81 -6.26
N ASP A 83 3.94 -7.09 -6.17
CA ASP A 83 3.09 -8.17 -5.70
C ASP A 83 2.62 -7.93 -4.26
N ASP A 84 3.50 -7.46 -3.37
CA ASP A 84 3.17 -7.09 -1.98
C ASP A 84 2.13 -5.96 -1.91
N TYR A 85 2.29 -4.94 -2.77
CA TYR A 85 1.38 -3.79 -2.78
C TYR A 85 -0.02 -4.18 -3.26
N VAL A 86 -0.11 -4.92 -4.36
CA VAL A 86 -1.40 -5.38 -4.91
C VAL A 86 -2.03 -6.43 -3.99
N GLY A 87 -1.22 -7.32 -3.41
CA GLY A 87 -1.66 -8.29 -2.41
C GLY A 87 -2.28 -7.64 -1.18
N PHE A 88 -1.70 -6.54 -0.68
CA PHE A 88 -2.29 -5.78 0.42
C PHE A 88 -3.70 -5.25 0.08
N ALA A 89 -3.90 -4.73 -1.14
CA ALA A 89 -5.22 -4.28 -1.59
C ALA A 89 -6.21 -5.44 -1.77
N ALA A 90 -5.73 -6.59 -2.26
CA ALA A 90 -6.53 -7.80 -2.42
C ALA A 90 -7.01 -8.38 -1.07
N ASP A 91 -6.13 -8.37 -0.07
CA ASP A 91 -6.42 -8.88 1.27
C ASP A 91 -7.33 -7.94 2.08
N ARG A 92 -7.19 -6.62 1.87
CA ARG A 92 -7.84 -5.57 2.65
C ARG A 92 -8.48 -4.48 1.78
N PRO A 93 -9.39 -4.83 0.85
CA PRO A 93 -9.86 -3.89 -0.19
C PRO A 93 -10.58 -2.66 0.39
N ARG A 94 -11.36 -2.81 1.45
CA ARG A 94 -12.06 -1.69 2.10
C ARG A 94 -11.12 -0.73 2.79
N LEU A 95 -10.11 -1.27 3.48
CA LEU A 95 -9.07 -0.46 4.11
C LEU A 95 -8.23 0.27 3.07
N TYR A 96 -7.83 -0.42 2.00
CA TYR A 96 -7.10 0.19 0.89
C TYR A 96 -7.91 1.32 0.23
N ALA A 97 -9.22 1.12 -0.01
CA ALA A 97 -10.11 2.15 -0.55
C ALA A 97 -10.13 3.40 0.34
N ALA A 98 -10.28 3.23 1.66
CA ALA A 98 -10.27 4.33 2.60
C ALA A 98 -8.92 5.07 2.63
N MET A 99 -7.80 4.32 2.58
CA MET A 99 -6.46 4.91 2.53
C MET A 99 -6.26 5.77 1.29
N ILE A 100 -6.65 5.27 0.12
CA ILE A 100 -6.49 5.99 -1.15
C ILE A 100 -7.40 7.21 -1.23
N ALA A 101 -8.64 7.12 -0.75
CA ALA A 101 -9.52 8.27 -0.66
C ALA A 101 -8.87 9.42 0.12
N ARG A 102 -8.20 9.14 1.23
CA ARG A 102 -7.46 10.14 2.03
C ARG A 102 -6.28 10.76 1.28
N VAL A 103 -5.49 9.94 0.59
CA VAL A 103 -4.38 10.43 -0.25
C VAL A 103 -4.91 11.36 -1.35
N MET A 104 -6.03 11.00 -2.00
CA MET A 104 -6.66 11.83 -3.03
C MET A 104 -7.22 13.16 -2.48
N LEU A 105 -7.58 13.21 -1.20
CA LEU A 105 -7.98 14.43 -0.49
C LEU A 105 -6.78 15.27 -0.02
N GLY A 106 -5.55 14.89 -0.37
CA GLY A 106 -4.34 15.61 -0.01
C GLY A 106 -3.87 15.40 1.44
N VAL A 107 -4.42 14.41 2.14
CA VAL A 107 -3.95 14.07 3.49
C VAL A 107 -2.58 13.41 3.39
N ARG A 108 -1.58 14.02 4.04
CA ARG A 108 -0.24 13.44 4.10
C ARG A 108 -0.23 12.22 5.01
N ILE A 109 0.23 11.10 4.47
CA ILE A 109 0.41 9.84 5.20
C ILE A 109 1.89 9.49 5.13
N PRO A 110 2.68 9.71 6.20
CA PRO A 110 4.14 9.50 6.17
C PRO A 110 4.56 8.12 5.67
N ALA A 111 3.82 7.09 6.05
CA ALA A 111 4.09 5.73 5.58
C ALA A 111 3.85 5.54 4.07
N ALA A 112 2.95 6.30 3.44
CA ALA A 112 2.78 6.28 1.98
C ALA A 112 3.96 6.96 1.28
N GLU A 113 4.47 8.05 1.86
CA GLU A 113 5.68 8.72 1.38
C GLU A 113 6.91 7.79 1.48
N GLU A 114 7.04 7.05 2.59
CA GLU A 114 8.09 6.06 2.76
C GLU A 114 7.98 4.90 1.76
N ALA A 115 6.78 4.39 1.49
CA ALA A 115 6.55 3.37 0.46
C ALA A 115 7.00 3.88 -0.93
N ARG A 116 6.74 5.15 -1.24
CA ARG A 116 7.22 5.78 -2.48
C ARG A 116 8.74 5.87 -2.54
N GLN A 117 9.39 6.21 -1.43
CA GLN A 117 10.86 6.25 -1.35
C GLN A 117 11.48 4.86 -1.58
N LEU A 118 10.88 3.79 -1.02
CA LEU A 118 11.33 2.42 -1.28
C LEU A 118 11.23 2.05 -2.76
N LEU A 119 10.13 2.43 -3.43
CA LEU A 119 9.99 2.24 -4.88
C LEU A 119 11.08 3.00 -5.64
N ASN A 120 11.32 4.26 -5.30
CA ASN A 120 12.36 5.07 -5.95
C ASN A 120 13.75 4.43 -5.79
N HIS A 121 14.08 3.87 -4.62
CA HIS A 121 15.32 3.15 -4.40
C HIS A 121 15.45 1.90 -5.28
N GLN A 122 14.37 1.12 -5.45
CA GLN A 122 14.37 -0.05 -6.34
C GLN A 122 14.60 0.35 -7.80
N ILE A 123 13.94 1.41 -8.27
CA ILE A 123 14.13 1.95 -9.62
C ILE A 123 15.56 2.49 -9.82
N ALA A 124 16.10 3.20 -8.83
CA ALA A 124 17.48 3.70 -8.88
C ALA A 124 18.50 2.54 -8.97
N ALA A 125 18.26 1.43 -8.29
CA ALA A 125 19.11 0.24 -8.39
C ALA A 125 19.09 -0.37 -9.81
N ILE A 126 17.93 -0.43 -10.48
CA ILE A 126 17.81 -0.85 -11.89
C ILE A 126 18.58 0.11 -12.80
N ALA A 127 18.48 1.42 -12.56
CA ALA A 127 19.19 2.43 -13.33
C ALA A 127 20.72 2.31 -13.16
N ALA A 128 21.19 2.06 -11.94
CA ALA A 128 22.61 1.87 -11.61
C ALA A 128 23.22 0.65 -12.34
N GLU A 129 22.43 -0.37 -12.64
CA GLU A 129 22.85 -1.52 -13.47
C GLU A 129 22.78 -1.21 -14.99
N GLY A 130 22.41 0.00 -15.41
CA GLY A 130 22.21 0.35 -16.81
C GLY A 130 20.99 -0.32 -17.46
N ARG A 131 20.09 -0.86 -16.68
CA ARG A 131 18.94 -1.66 -17.11
C ARG A 131 17.63 -0.88 -17.18
N LEU A 132 17.65 0.43 -16.94
CA LEU A 132 16.45 1.26 -17.05
C LEU A 132 15.98 1.36 -18.51
N GLY A 133 14.73 0.98 -18.77
CA GLY A 133 14.10 1.05 -20.09
C GLY A 133 13.51 2.41 -20.44
N MET A 134 13.34 3.27 -19.43
CA MET A 134 12.72 4.59 -19.54
C MET A 134 13.74 5.72 -19.49
N SER A 135 13.32 6.93 -19.86
CA SER A 135 14.19 8.12 -19.96
C SER A 135 14.65 8.64 -18.60
N SER A 136 13.89 8.41 -17.54
CA SER A 136 14.25 8.82 -16.19
C SER A 136 13.73 7.85 -15.13
N SER A 137 14.39 7.82 -13.98
CA SER A 137 13.95 7.04 -12.82
C SER A 137 12.61 7.52 -12.28
N ASP A 138 12.34 8.83 -12.32
CA ASP A 138 11.07 9.40 -11.84
C ASP A 138 9.89 8.92 -12.69
N ALA A 139 10.04 8.99 -14.03
CA ALA A 139 9.01 8.49 -14.95
C ALA A 139 8.77 6.97 -14.77
N ALA A 140 9.83 6.20 -14.53
CA ALA A 140 9.71 4.76 -14.25
C ALA A 140 8.99 4.48 -12.93
N ALA A 141 9.30 5.25 -11.88
CA ALA A 141 8.64 5.13 -10.60
C ALA A 141 7.16 5.56 -10.67
N ASP A 142 6.84 6.60 -11.43
CA ASP A 142 5.45 7.03 -11.67
C ASP A 142 4.66 5.97 -12.42
N LEU A 143 5.24 5.36 -13.46
CA LEU A 143 4.61 4.27 -14.20
C LEU A 143 4.37 3.04 -13.31
N ALA A 144 5.40 2.61 -12.56
CA ALA A 144 5.30 1.47 -11.66
C ALA A 144 4.17 1.68 -10.63
N TRP A 145 4.13 2.88 -10.03
CA TRP A 145 3.12 3.24 -9.07
C TRP A 145 1.72 3.27 -9.68
N ALA A 146 1.55 3.92 -10.83
CA ALA A 146 0.26 4.05 -11.49
C ALA A 146 -0.33 2.69 -11.89
N ILE A 147 0.48 1.77 -12.44
CA ILE A 147 0.03 0.45 -12.85
C ILE A 147 -0.29 -0.43 -11.62
N ALA A 148 0.56 -0.38 -10.58
CA ALA A 148 0.28 -1.11 -9.33
C ALA A 148 -1.02 -0.62 -8.68
N HIS A 149 -1.26 0.70 -8.73
CA HIS A 149 -2.47 1.31 -8.21
C HIS A 149 -3.71 0.90 -9.01
N ALA A 150 -3.62 0.88 -10.36
CA ALA A 150 -4.69 0.40 -11.22
C ALA A 150 -5.05 -1.07 -10.91
N ALA A 151 -4.04 -1.94 -10.76
CA ALA A 151 -4.26 -3.34 -10.38
C ALA A 151 -4.89 -3.48 -9.00
N ALA A 152 -4.44 -2.70 -8.02
CA ALA A 152 -5.02 -2.66 -6.68
C ALA A 152 -6.48 -2.20 -6.68
N LEU A 153 -6.83 -1.20 -7.49
CA LEU A 153 -8.21 -0.72 -7.64
C LEU A 153 -9.15 -1.78 -8.22
N LEU A 154 -8.68 -2.70 -9.05
CA LEU A 154 -9.50 -3.80 -9.54
C LEU A 154 -10.02 -4.69 -8.39
N HIS A 155 -9.23 -4.86 -7.32
CA HIS A 155 -9.66 -5.59 -6.12
C HIS A 155 -10.68 -4.80 -5.29
N VAL A 156 -10.60 -3.48 -5.27
CA VAL A 156 -11.53 -2.60 -4.55
C VAL A 156 -12.88 -2.51 -5.24
N THR A 157 -12.88 -2.42 -6.56
CA THR A 157 -14.08 -2.24 -7.38
C THR A 157 -14.79 -3.54 -7.73
N ALA A 158 -14.18 -4.67 -7.42
CA ALA A 158 -14.76 -6.00 -7.65
C ALA A 158 -15.84 -6.31 -6.61
N VAL A 159 -17.08 -5.92 -6.88
CA VAL A 159 -18.21 -6.13 -5.96
C VAL A 159 -18.63 -7.60 -5.91
N ASP A 160 -18.76 -8.24 -7.08
CA ASP A 160 -19.33 -9.59 -7.21
C ASP A 160 -18.31 -10.65 -7.70
N ARG A 161 -17.19 -10.24 -8.23
CA ARG A 161 -16.19 -11.13 -8.82
C ARG A 161 -14.77 -10.60 -8.60
N LYS A 162 -13.89 -11.44 -8.05
CA LYS A 162 -12.46 -11.09 -7.96
C LYS A 162 -11.88 -10.86 -9.37
N PRO A 163 -10.91 -9.93 -9.51
CA PRO A 163 -10.22 -9.73 -10.78
C PRO A 163 -9.53 -11.02 -11.21
N GLU A 164 -9.50 -11.27 -12.52
CA GLU A 164 -8.81 -12.43 -13.06
C GLU A 164 -7.31 -12.34 -12.77
N PRO A 165 -6.69 -13.39 -12.22
CA PRO A 165 -5.25 -13.40 -11.92
C PRO A 165 -4.39 -13.09 -13.13
N GLU A 166 -4.84 -13.49 -14.32
CA GLU A 166 -4.18 -13.20 -15.60
C GLU A 166 -4.08 -11.71 -15.88
N VAL A 167 -5.13 -10.93 -15.60
CA VAL A 167 -5.14 -9.46 -15.78
C VAL A 167 -4.15 -8.80 -14.82
N ILE A 168 -4.14 -9.25 -13.57
CA ILE A 168 -3.21 -8.73 -12.56
C ILE A 168 -1.76 -9.03 -12.96
N ALA A 169 -1.48 -10.25 -13.41
CA ALA A 169 -0.16 -10.63 -13.90
C ALA A 169 0.27 -9.84 -15.14
N ALA A 170 -0.64 -9.64 -16.10
CA ALA A 170 -0.38 -8.88 -17.32
C ALA A 170 -0.01 -7.42 -17.02
N LEU A 171 -0.70 -6.76 -16.08
CA LEU A 171 -0.39 -5.40 -15.64
C LEU A 171 1.02 -5.32 -15.03
N ARG A 172 1.36 -6.27 -14.15
CA ARG A 172 2.70 -6.35 -13.56
C ARG A 172 3.76 -6.53 -14.63
N ASP A 173 3.58 -7.52 -15.50
CA ASP A 173 4.59 -7.87 -16.49
C ASP A 173 4.77 -6.76 -17.52
N TYR A 174 3.70 -6.04 -17.89
CA TYR A 174 3.78 -4.84 -18.71
C TYR A 174 4.63 -3.74 -18.04
N ALA A 175 4.40 -3.48 -16.76
CA ALA A 175 5.19 -2.50 -16.01
C ALA A 175 6.68 -2.87 -16.02
N LEU A 176 7.00 -4.13 -15.69
CA LEU A 176 8.38 -4.61 -15.61
C LEU A 176 9.07 -4.57 -16.98
N GLN A 177 8.42 -5.02 -18.05
CA GLN A 177 8.97 -4.98 -19.41
C GLN A 177 9.23 -3.56 -19.92
N THR A 178 8.41 -2.59 -19.50
CA THR A 178 8.59 -1.18 -19.88
C THR A 178 9.70 -0.52 -19.07
N ILE A 179 9.79 -0.84 -17.77
CA ILE A 179 10.75 -0.24 -16.85
C ILE A 179 12.14 -0.86 -16.99
N CYS A 180 12.22 -2.17 -17.20
CA CYS A 180 13.47 -2.93 -17.17
C CYS A 180 13.90 -3.37 -18.58
N LYS A 181 15.15 -3.09 -18.95
CA LYS A 181 15.80 -3.74 -20.09
C LYS A 181 16.18 -5.18 -19.73
N PRO A 182 16.08 -6.12 -20.66
CA PRO A 182 16.53 -7.49 -20.43
C PRO A 182 18.02 -7.52 -20.08
N ARG A 183 18.41 -8.43 -19.18
CA ARG A 183 19.84 -8.70 -18.91
C ARG A 183 20.55 -9.08 -20.20
N GLN A 184 21.58 -8.34 -20.58
CA GLN A 184 22.47 -8.80 -21.63
C GLN A 184 23.20 -10.06 -21.11
N LYS A 185 22.99 -11.20 -21.77
CA LYS A 185 23.81 -12.38 -21.52
C LYS A 185 25.26 -11.97 -21.81
N LYS A 186 26.13 -11.91 -20.79
CA LYS A 186 27.57 -11.90 -21.03
C LYS A 186 27.87 -13.12 -21.87
N LEU A 187 28.18 -12.93 -23.14
CA LEU A 187 28.86 -13.94 -23.94
C LEU A 187 30.18 -14.21 -23.21
N LEU A 188 30.30 -15.39 -22.65
CA LEU A 188 31.57 -15.93 -22.17
C LEU A 188 32.44 -16.12 -23.42
N THR A 189 33.33 -15.18 -23.66
CA THR A 189 34.47 -15.32 -24.58
C THR A 189 35.55 -16.09 -23.89
#